data_aa7fa905df96ed3ceecf305fddbe6186
#
_entry.id   aa7fa905df96ed3ceecf305fddbe6186
#
_cell.length_a   1.000
_cell.length_b   1.000
_cell.length_c   1.000
_cell.angle_alpha   90.00
_cell.angle_beta   90.00
_cell.angle_gamma   90.00
#
_symmetry.space_group_name_H-M   'P 1'
#
loop_
_entity.id
_entity.type
_entity.pdbx_description
1 polymer ?
#
loop_
_entity_poly.entity_id
_entity_poly.type
_entity_poly.pdbx_seq_one_letter_code
_entity_poly.pdbx_strand_id
1 'polypeptide(L)'
;MKRLTVIGGGPGGYTAAFAAARAGMEVTLVEAAHLGGTCLNSGCIPTKTLKASAEALETALRLAEFGITCEGTPRVDPAAVLARKEKVVGILRGGLEKACARLKVRLCTGHGRVLDARHVEVTMADGSVEVVENDALILATGSRVAELPGLAFDHTHILSSDDALQLDRVPQRLIIVGGGVIGCEMAFIYRAFGAQVTVVEGQDRLLPMPSMDADVSTLLQREMKKRRIACELGRTLKDVRVEDGVVRATLTASPFVDKPTPAQQKEVPVEADMVLVTVGRCPATEGLGLAEAGIGTDRRGWVVVDDALKTSLPEVYAIGDLLGPSRVMLAHVAAMEGLCVVESLCGKPRTMRYYAVP
;
A
#
# COMPACT_ATOMS: atom_id res chain seq x y z
N MET A 1 0.25 -18.89 30.78
CA MET A 1 0.92 -18.43 29.51
C MET A 1 0.16 -17.20 29.09
N LYS A 2 0.83 -16.11 28.72
CA LYS A 2 0.16 -14.88 28.27
C LYS A 2 -0.48 -15.10 26.90
N ARG A 3 -1.76 -14.74 26.73
CA ARG A 3 -2.50 -14.85 25.47
C ARG A 3 -2.41 -13.54 24.73
N LEU A 4 -1.96 -13.57 23.49
CA LEU A 4 -1.88 -12.41 22.61
C LEU A 4 -2.80 -12.60 21.40
N THR A 5 -3.70 -11.66 21.18
CA THR A 5 -4.43 -11.56 19.91
C THR A 5 -3.83 -10.46 19.06
N VAL A 6 -3.67 -10.72 17.75
CA VAL A 6 -3.24 -9.76 16.75
C VAL A 6 -4.30 -9.68 15.68
N ILE A 7 -4.84 -8.49 15.40
CA ILE A 7 -5.80 -8.26 14.31
C ILE A 7 -5.06 -7.61 13.13
N GLY A 8 -4.98 -8.34 12.02
CA GLY A 8 -4.26 -7.97 10.82
C GLY A 8 -2.96 -8.75 10.63
N GLY A 9 -2.88 -9.51 9.54
CA GLY A 9 -1.76 -10.38 9.17
C GLY A 9 -0.73 -9.72 8.24
N GLY A 10 -0.64 -8.39 8.23
CA GLY A 10 0.40 -7.64 7.50
C GLY A 10 1.79 -7.74 8.15
N PRO A 11 2.82 -7.03 7.60
CA PRO A 11 4.20 -7.11 8.09
C PRO A 11 4.37 -6.84 9.58
N GLY A 12 3.63 -5.90 10.13
CA GLY A 12 3.60 -5.65 11.58
C GLY A 12 3.00 -6.81 12.35
N GLY A 13 1.80 -7.25 11.92
CA GLY A 13 1.04 -8.26 12.64
C GLY A 13 1.68 -9.64 12.63
N TYR A 14 2.06 -10.19 11.45
CA TYR A 14 2.69 -11.51 11.43
C TYR A 14 4.08 -11.51 12.12
N THR A 15 4.83 -10.40 12.04
CA THR A 15 6.12 -10.30 12.74
C THR A 15 5.93 -10.30 14.26
N ALA A 16 4.96 -9.52 14.77
CA ALA A 16 4.60 -9.52 16.19
C ALA A 16 4.12 -10.91 16.64
N ALA A 17 3.21 -11.54 15.88
CA ALA A 17 2.70 -12.86 16.18
C ALA A 17 3.81 -13.92 16.28
N PHE A 18 4.74 -13.93 15.32
CA PHE A 18 5.84 -14.88 15.32
C PHE A 18 6.86 -14.62 16.44
N ALA A 19 7.13 -13.36 16.76
CA ALA A 19 8.01 -13.00 17.88
C ALA A 19 7.40 -13.39 19.21
N ALA A 20 6.11 -13.13 19.42
CA ALA A 20 5.37 -13.49 20.64
C ALA A 20 5.30 -15.01 20.83
N ALA A 21 5.03 -15.78 19.78
CA ALA A 21 5.01 -17.23 19.82
C ALA A 21 6.39 -17.81 20.19
N ARG A 22 7.48 -17.26 19.64
CA ARG A 22 8.86 -17.63 20.02
C ARG A 22 9.20 -17.27 21.47
N ALA A 23 8.58 -16.22 22.00
CA ALA A 23 8.70 -15.83 23.41
C ALA A 23 7.83 -16.67 24.36
N GLY A 24 7.11 -17.68 23.86
CA GLY A 24 6.32 -18.60 24.64
C GLY A 24 4.90 -18.10 24.97
N MET A 25 4.38 -17.12 24.24
CA MET A 25 2.98 -16.68 24.34
C MET A 25 2.07 -17.61 23.52
N GLU A 26 0.83 -17.73 23.94
CA GLU A 26 -0.25 -18.28 23.12
C GLU A 26 -0.77 -17.18 22.19
N VAL A 27 -0.69 -17.39 20.87
CA VAL A 27 -0.96 -16.33 19.89
C VAL A 27 -2.10 -16.73 18.97
N THR A 28 -3.09 -15.83 18.88
CA THR A 28 -4.13 -15.85 17.84
C THR A 28 -3.88 -14.69 16.87
N LEU A 29 -3.75 -14.99 15.58
CA LEU A 29 -3.63 -14.03 14.50
C LEU A 29 -4.92 -14.03 13.68
N VAL A 30 -5.63 -12.91 13.68
CA VAL A 30 -6.88 -12.71 12.92
C VAL A 30 -6.56 -11.98 11.63
N GLU A 31 -6.94 -12.55 10.48
CA GLU A 31 -6.72 -11.96 9.17
C GLU A 31 -7.98 -12.11 8.31
N ALA A 32 -8.45 -10.99 7.76
CA ALA A 32 -9.72 -10.97 7.02
C ALA A 32 -9.63 -11.57 5.62
N ALA A 33 -8.44 -11.53 4.98
CA ALA A 33 -8.26 -11.97 3.60
C ALA A 33 -7.04 -12.91 3.47
N HIS A 34 -5.86 -12.35 3.32
CA HIS A 34 -4.64 -13.11 3.06
C HIS A 34 -3.48 -12.63 3.92
N LEU A 35 -2.74 -13.57 4.52
CA LEU A 35 -1.49 -13.26 5.21
C LEU A 35 -0.52 -12.48 4.32
N GLY A 36 0.22 -11.56 4.95
CA GLY A 36 1.21 -10.72 4.29
C GLY A 36 0.77 -9.26 4.12
N GLY A 37 -0.53 -8.97 4.29
CA GLY A 37 -1.10 -7.62 4.17
C GLY A 37 -0.80 -6.95 2.84
N THR A 38 -0.90 -5.63 2.80
CA THR A 38 -0.66 -4.82 1.58
C THR A 38 0.70 -5.11 0.94
N CYS A 39 1.78 -5.16 1.73
CA CYS A 39 3.13 -5.31 1.16
C CYS A 39 3.29 -6.58 0.32
N LEU A 40 2.78 -7.71 0.79
CA LEU A 40 2.91 -8.99 0.09
C LEU A 40 1.87 -9.16 -1.02
N ASN A 41 0.63 -8.71 -0.80
CA ASN A 41 -0.48 -9.05 -1.69
C ASN A 41 -0.79 -7.98 -2.73
N SER A 42 -0.68 -6.68 -2.37
CA SER A 42 -1.06 -5.55 -3.23
C SER A 42 -0.13 -4.34 -3.10
N GLY A 43 1.15 -4.55 -2.79
CA GLY A 43 2.12 -3.46 -2.61
C GLY A 43 3.52 -3.83 -3.08
N CYS A 44 4.45 -3.97 -2.13
CA CYS A 44 5.89 -4.11 -2.39
C CYS A 44 6.22 -5.28 -3.33
N ILE A 45 5.77 -6.48 -2.98
CA ILE A 45 6.15 -7.72 -3.69
C ILE A 45 5.59 -7.74 -5.12
N PRO A 46 4.27 -7.56 -5.34
CA PRO A 46 3.75 -7.53 -6.71
C PRO A 46 4.35 -6.39 -7.53
N THR A 47 4.49 -5.18 -6.99
CA THR A 47 5.09 -4.05 -7.70
C THR A 47 6.53 -4.36 -8.13
N LYS A 48 7.39 -4.87 -7.22
CA LYS A 48 8.78 -5.21 -7.53
C LYS A 48 8.88 -6.40 -8.49
N THR A 49 7.89 -7.29 -8.50
CA THR A 49 7.80 -8.38 -9.47
C THR A 49 7.49 -7.86 -10.87
N LEU A 50 6.55 -6.90 -11.00
CA LEU A 50 6.27 -6.23 -12.28
C LEU A 50 7.46 -5.39 -12.73
N LYS A 51 8.07 -4.64 -11.81
CA LYS A 51 9.29 -3.85 -12.08
C LYS A 51 10.41 -4.72 -12.63
N ALA A 52 10.68 -5.88 -12.04
CA ALA A 52 11.71 -6.80 -12.55
C ALA A 52 11.40 -7.29 -13.97
N SER A 53 10.14 -7.50 -14.32
CA SER A 53 9.74 -7.84 -15.70
C SER A 53 9.92 -6.64 -16.65
N ALA A 54 9.63 -5.42 -16.19
CA ALA A 54 9.85 -4.19 -16.97
C ALA A 54 11.35 -3.97 -17.24
N GLU A 55 12.21 -4.11 -16.23
CA GLU A 55 13.67 -4.00 -16.38
C GLU A 55 14.25 -5.07 -17.31
N ALA A 56 13.74 -6.30 -17.23
CA ALA A 56 14.15 -7.37 -18.15
C ALA A 56 13.78 -7.03 -19.60
N LEU A 57 12.59 -6.47 -19.85
CA LEU A 57 12.18 -6.04 -21.17
C LEU A 57 13.04 -4.85 -21.68
N GLU A 58 13.28 -3.84 -20.83
CA GLU A 58 14.17 -2.70 -21.19
C GLU A 58 15.57 -3.19 -21.53
N THR A 59 16.11 -4.17 -20.78
CA THR A 59 17.42 -4.77 -21.08
C THR A 59 17.39 -5.54 -22.38
N ALA A 60 16.34 -6.35 -22.61
CA ALA A 60 16.18 -7.12 -23.85
C ALA A 60 16.09 -6.24 -25.11
N LEU A 61 15.45 -5.06 -24.99
CA LEU A 61 15.39 -4.08 -26.10
C LEU A 61 16.74 -3.41 -26.41
N ARG A 62 17.73 -3.53 -25.52
CA ARG A 62 19.05 -2.93 -25.64
C ARG A 62 20.18 -3.95 -25.78
N LEU A 63 19.88 -5.20 -26.07
CA LEU A 63 20.87 -6.28 -26.17
C LEU A 63 22.03 -5.95 -27.12
N ALA A 64 21.77 -5.20 -28.19
CA ALA A 64 22.81 -4.76 -29.13
C ALA A 64 23.91 -3.89 -28.47
N GLU A 65 23.58 -3.12 -27.44
CA GLU A 65 24.58 -2.34 -26.65
C GLU A 65 25.59 -3.25 -25.93
N PHE A 66 25.18 -4.50 -25.65
CA PHE A 66 26.00 -5.52 -25.01
C PHE A 66 26.64 -6.49 -26.00
N GLY A 67 26.52 -6.24 -27.31
CA GLY A 67 27.03 -7.15 -28.35
C GLY A 67 26.22 -8.44 -28.49
N ILE A 68 24.99 -8.48 -27.99
CA ILE A 68 24.12 -9.65 -28.05
C ILE A 68 23.06 -9.42 -29.13
N THR A 69 22.84 -10.40 -29.98
CA THR A 69 21.79 -10.41 -31.00
C THR A 69 20.66 -11.36 -30.59
N CYS A 70 19.43 -10.99 -30.88
CA CYS A 70 18.27 -11.86 -30.74
C CYS A 70 17.40 -11.80 -32.01
N GLU A 71 16.67 -12.86 -32.29
CA GLU A 71 15.69 -12.86 -33.38
C GLU A 71 14.42 -12.13 -32.93
N GLY A 72 13.94 -11.21 -33.78
CA GLY A 72 12.73 -10.42 -33.53
C GLY A 72 12.89 -9.33 -32.47
N THR A 73 11.79 -8.64 -32.20
CA THR A 73 11.73 -7.58 -31.17
C THR A 73 11.07 -8.12 -29.90
N PRO A 74 11.76 -8.08 -28.76
CA PRO A 74 11.16 -8.46 -27.46
C PRO A 74 9.87 -7.68 -27.19
N ARG A 75 8.86 -8.36 -26.70
CA ARG A 75 7.56 -7.78 -26.35
C ARG A 75 7.11 -8.30 -25.01
N VAL A 76 6.33 -7.48 -24.27
CA VAL A 76 5.66 -7.93 -23.06
C VAL A 76 4.47 -8.83 -23.42
N ASP A 77 4.31 -9.89 -22.65
CA ASP A 77 3.08 -10.67 -22.54
C ASP A 77 2.47 -10.37 -21.17
N PRO A 78 1.42 -9.51 -21.11
CA PRO A 78 0.86 -9.07 -19.83
C PRO A 78 0.28 -10.22 -19.00
N ALA A 79 -0.34 -11.21 -19.65
CA ALA A 79 -0.90 -12.39 -18.98
C ALA A 79 0.21 -13.24 -18.32
N ALA A 80 1.32 -13.45 -19.02
CA ALA A 80 2.48 -14.15 -18.47
C ALA A 80 3.15 -13.38 -17.32
N VAL A 81 3.23 -12.05 -17.42
CA VAL A 81 3.74 -11.18 -16.36
C VAL A 81 2.85 -11.26 -15.12
N LEU A 82 1.52 -11.22 -15.30
CA LEU A 82 0.55 -11.39 -14.23
C LEU A 82 0.69 -12.75 -13.55
N ALA A 83 0.72 -13.84 -14.33
CA ALA A 83 0.89 -15.19 -13.81
C ALA A 83 2.20 -15.36 -13.01
N ARG A 84 3.32 -14.75 -13.50
CA ARG A 84 4.59 -14.72 -12.76
C ARG A 84 4.44 -14.00 -11.41
N LYS A 85 3.76 -12.85 -11.37
CA LYS A 85 3.49 -12.09 -10.16
C LYS A 85 2.67 -12.92 -9.15
N GLU A 86 1.59 -13.54 -9.59
CA GLU A 86 0.75 -14.41 -8.75
C GLU A 86 1.55 -15.60 -8.17
N LYS A 87 2.40 -16.22 -8.99
CA LYS A 87 3.27 -17.31 -8.51
C LYS A 87 4.20 -16.84 -7.39
N VAL A 88 4.84 -15.67 -7.53
CA VAL A 88 5.75 -15.12 -6.50
C VAL A 88 4.99 -14.82 -5.22
N VAL A 89 3.85 -14.14 -5.30
CA VAL A 89 3.00 -13.82 -4.16
C VAL A 89 2.52 -15.09 -3.46
N GLY A 90 2.04 -16.09 -4.22
CA GLY A 90 1.57 -17.37 -3.69
C GLY A 90 2.63 -18.15 -2.94
N ILE A 91 3.87 -18.21 -3.45
CA ILE A 91 5.00 -18.86 -2.77
C ILE A 91 5.28 -18.21 -1.41
N LEU A 92 5.32 -16.88 -1.35
CA LEU A 92 5.62 -16.15 -0.12
C LEU A 92 4.47 -16.26 0.88
N ARG A 93 3.21 -16.19 0.43
CA ARG A 93 2.01 -16.39 1.27
C ARG A 93 2.03 -17.77 1.91
N GLY A 94 2.24 -18.83 1.12
CA GLY A 94 2.38 -20.19 1.64
C GLY A 94 3.55 -20.36 2.61
N GLY A 95 4.61 -19.56 2.48
CA GLY A 95 5.71 -19.48 3.45
C GLY A 95 5.26 -18.95 4.81
N LEU A 96 4.42 -17.91 4.83
CA LEU A 96 3.86 -17.34 6.08
C LEU A 96 2.89 -18.32 6.76
N GLU A 97 2.02 -18.99 6.00
CA GLU A 97 1.09 -20.01 6.51
C GLU A 97 1.85 -21.18 7.19
N LYS A 98 2.89 -21.67 6.53
CA LYS A 98 3.78 -22.70 7.10
C LYS A 98 4.48 -22.20 8.36
N ALA A 99 4.85 -20.92 8.43
CA ALA A 99 5.46 -20.33 9.62
C ALA A 99 4.46 -20.24 10.79
N CYS A 100 3.21 -19.87 10.55
CA CYS A 100 2.12 -19.93 11.55
C CYS A 100 1.99 -21.35 12.12
N ALA A 101 1.87 -22.35 11.26
CA ALA A 101 1.74 -23.75 11.69
C ALA A 101 2.95 -24.23 12.52
N ARG A 102 4.16 -23.95 12.05
CA ARG A 102 5.42 -24.32 12.76
C ARG A 102 5.55 -23.68 14.13
N LEU A 103 5.13 -22.42 14.26
CA LEU A 103 5.19 -21.66 15.52
C LEU A 103 3.94 -21.83 16.38
N LYS A 104 2.99 -22.66 15.95
CA LYS A 104 1.71 -22.90 16.63
C LYS A 104 0.92 -21.61 16.86
N VAL A 105 1.03 -20.65 15.93
CA VAL A 105 0.17 -19.47 15.91
C VAL A 105 -1.20 -19.91 15.37
N ARG A 106 -2.25 -19.68 16.14
CA ARG A 106 -3.62 -19.92 15.71
C ARG A 106 -3.99 -18.86 14.68
N LEU A 107 -4.19 -19.26 13.43
CA LEU A 107 -4.68 -18.37 12.37
C LEU A 107 -6.20 -18.45 12.30
N CYS A 108 -6.88 -17.32 12.53
CA CYS A 108 -8.31 -17.16 12.35
C CYS A 108 -8.57 -16.33 11.08
N THR A 109 -9.16 -16.93 10.06
CA THR A 109 -9.53 -16.22 8.83
C THR A 109 -10.92 -15.60 9.00
N GLY A 110 -10.97 -14.28 9.20
CA GLY A 110 -12.21 -13.55 9.48
C GLY A 110 -11.96 -12.10 9.87
N HIS A 111 -13.06 -11.37 10.04
CA HIS A 111 -13.03 -9.97 10.46
C HIS A 111 -13.04 -9.87 11.99
N GLY A 112 -12.00 -9.25 12.54
CA GLY A 112 -11.88 -9.01 13.98
C GLY A 112 -12.53 -7.68 14.39
N ARG A 113 -13.30 -7.69 15.48
CA ARG A 113 -13.88 -6.51 16.11
C ARG A 113 -13.49 -6.49 17.59
N VAL A 114 -13.02 -5.38 18.07
CA VAL A 114 -12.68 -5.19 19.49
C VAL A 114 -13.97 -4.99 20.29
N LEU A 115 -14.22 -5.87 21.25
CA LEU A 115 -15.33 -5.70 22.19
C LEU A 115 -14.86 -4.90 23.42
N ASP A 116 -13.72 -5.27 23.95
CA ASP A 116 -13.02 -4.62 25.06
C ASP A 116 -11.53 -4.99 25.07
N ALA A 117 -10.78 -4.63 26.12
CA ALA A 117 -9.35 -4.91 26.23
C ALA A 117 -8.99 -6.42 26.23
N ARG A 118 -9.95 -7.31 26.51
CA ARG A 118 -9.73 -8.74 26.69
C ARG A 118 -10.49 -9.63 25.71
N HIS A 119 -11.40 -9.07 24.94
CA HIS A 119 -12.27 -9.83 24.05
C HIS A 119 -12.28 -9.25 22.64
N VAL A 120 -12.02 -10.12 21.68
CA VAL A 120 -12.13 -9.84 20.25
C VAL A 120 -13.17 -10.75 19.65
N GLU A 121 -14.17 -10.17 19.03
CA GLU A 121 -15.14 -10.91 18.22
C GLU A 121 -14.54 -11.14 16.82
N VAL A 122 -14.60 -12.37 16.36
CA VAL A 122 -14.13 -12.73 15.01
C VAL A 122 -15.29 -13.30 14.22
N THR A 123 -15.69 -12.61 13.16
CA THR A 123 -16.70 -13.09 12.21
C THR A 123 -16.00 -13.80 11.07
N MET A 124 -16.20 -15.11 10.95
CA MET A 124 -15.61 -15.97 9.92
C MET A 124 -16.32 -15.81 8.57
N ALA A 125 -15.70 -16.28 7.49
CA ALA A 125 -16.25 -16.18 6.15
C ALA A 125 -17.59 -16.90 5.94
N ASP A 126 -17.88 -17.94 6.74
CA ASP A 126 -19.16 -18.65 6.76
C ASP A 126 -20.25 -17.97 7.60
N GLY A 127 -19.95 -16.80 8.18
CA GLY A 127 -20.84 -16.03 9.04
C GLY A 127 -20.86 -16.51 10.51
N SER A 128 -20.11 -17.54 10.87
CA SER A 128 -19.97 -17.93 12.27
C SER A 128 -19.16 -16.87 13.05
N VAL A 129 -19.50 -16.74 14.33
CA VAL A 129 -18.87 -15.75 15.21
C VAL A 129 -18.20 -16.47 16.39
N GLU A 130 -16.98 -16.10 16.64
CA GLU A 130 -16.21 -16.57 17.81
C GLU A 130 -15.72 -15.38 18.61
N VAL A 131 -15.74 -15.50 19.94
CA VAL A 131 -15.10 -14.53 20.85
C VAL A 131 -13.77 -15.10 21.33
N VAL A 132 -12.68 -14.40 20.98
CA VAL A 132 -11.32 -14.74 21.38
C VAL A 132 -10.93 -13.93 22.61
N GLU A 133 -10.57 -14.63 23.69
CA GLU A 133 -10.04 -13.99 24.90
C GLU A 133 -8.53 -13.75 24.79
N ASN A 134 -8.06 -12.61 25.29
CA ASN A 134 -6.65 -12.24 25.29
C ASN A 134 -6.22 -11.51 26.58
N ASP A 135 -4.94 -11.54 26.88
CA ASP A 135 -4.31 -10.77 27.95
C ASP A 135 -3.65 -9.49 27.40
N ALA A 136 -3.38 -9.46 26.08
CA ALA A 136 -2.96 -8.27 25.32
C ALA A 136 -3.48 -8.35 23.89
N LEU A 137 -3.68 -7.18 23.26
CA LEU A 137 -4.19 -7.04 21.89
C LEU A 137 -3.27 -6.13 21.06
N ILE A 138 -2.97 -6.53 19.83
CA ILE A 138 -2.28 -5.69 18.85
C ILE A 138 -3.20 -5.45 17.65
N LEU A 139 -3.49 -4.18 17.36
CA LEU A 139 -4.19 -3.73 16.16
C LEU A 139 -3.17 -3.46 15.05
N ALA A 140 -3.24 -4.20 13.96
CA ALA A 140 -2.30 -4.16 12.84
C ALA A 140 -3.03 -4.20 11.48
N THR A 141 -4.25 -3.68 11.41
CA THR A 141 -5.12 -3.74 10.23
C THR A 141 -4.65 -2.86 9.08
N GLY A 142 -3.72 -1.93 9.35
CA GLY A 142 -3.05 -1.15 8.33
C GLY A 142 -3.92 -0.08 7.68
N SER A 143 -3.81 0.05 6.37
CA SER A 143 -4.45 1.10 5.58
C SER A 143 -5.03 0.53 4.29
N ARG A 144 -5.93 1.28 3.66
CA ARG A 144 -6.52 1.01 2.35
C ARG A 144 -6.28 2.17 1.39
N VAL A 145 -6.44 1.94 0.09
CA VAL A 145 -6.33 3.00 -0.93
C VAL A 145 -7.36 4.10 -0.65
N ALA A 146 -6.95 5.36 -0.83
CA ALA A 146 -7.83 6.50 -0.68
C ALA A 146 -8.54 6.81 -2.00
N GLU A 147 -9.84 7.07 -1.94
CA GLU A 147 -10.59 7.61 -3.05
C GLU A 147 -10.47 9.12 -3.10
N LEU A 148 -10.57 9.68 -4.29
CA LEU A 148 -10.61 11.13 -4.50
C LEU A 148 -12.03 11.52 -4.95
N PRO A 149 -12.65 12.56 -4.36
CA PRO A 149 -13.94 13.05 -4.83
C PRO A 149 -13.94 13.33 -6.34
N GLY A 150 -14.90 12.77 -7.06
CA GLY A 150 -14.98 12.86 -8.52
C GLY A 150 -14.13 11.86 -9.30
N LEU A 151 -13.42 10.95 -8.61
CA LEU A 151 -12.61 9.86 -9.15
C LEU A 151 -12.87 8.55 -8.40
N ALA A 152 -14.14 8.19 -8.23
CA ALA A 152 -14.52 6.91 -7.63
C ALA A 152 -14.04 5.74 -8.49
N PHE A 153 -13.53 4.69 -7.86
CA PHE A 153 -13.05 3.49 -8.56
C PHE A 153 -14.22 2.75 -9.22
N ASP A 154 -14.10 2.49 -10.52
CA ASP A 154 -14.97 1.56 -11.26
C ASP A 154 -14.26 0.23 -11.54
N HIS A 155 -12.99 0.11 -11.12
CA HIS A 155 -12.13 -1.08 -11.26
C HIS A 155 -11.90 -1.51 -12.72
N THR A 156 -12.25 -0.68 -13.70
CA THR A 156 -12.12 -0.97 -15.14
C THR A 156 -11.38 0.13 -15.89
N HIS A 157 -11.77 1.38 -15.65
CA HIS A 157 -11.20 2.59 -16.27
C HIS A 157 -10.60 3.54 -15.23
N ILE A 158 -11.24 3.65 -14.05
CA ILE A 158 -10.71 4.41 -12.92
C ILE A 158 -10.25 3.41 -11.88
N LEU A 159 -8.94 3.26 -11.76
CA LEU A 159 -8.26 2.19 -11.07
C LEU A 159 -7.64 2.65 -9.77
N SER A 160 -7.66 1.78 -8.78
CA SER A 160 -6.77 1.84 -7.61
C SER A 160 -5.38 1.25 -7.94
N SER A 161 -4.42 1.44 -7.01
CA SER A 161 -3.12 0.77 -7.12
C SER A 161 -3.24 -0.75 -7.08
N ASP A 162 -4.23 -1.29 -6.39
CA ASP A 162 -4.46 -2.72 -6.28
C ASP A 162 -4.97 -3.31 -7.61
N ASP A 163 -5.86 -2.58 -8.30
CA ASP A 163 -6.34 -2.94 -9.64
C ASP A 163 -5.21 -2.92 -10.67
N ALA A 164 -4.35 -1.89 -10.62
CA ALA A 164 -3.22 -1.76 -11.53
C ALA A 164 -2.24 -2.95 -11.43
N LEU A 165 -2.14 -3.60 -10.29
CA LEU A 165 -1.34 -4.81 -10.11
C LEU A 165 -1.99 -6.07 -10.67
N GLN A 166 -3.26 -6.02 -11.09
CA GLN A 166 -4.03 -7.16 -11.62
C GLN A 166 -4.34 -7.05 -13.12
N LEU A 167 -3.84 -6.01 -13.80
CA LEU A 167 -4.09 -5.84 -15.23
C LEU A 167 -3.44 -6.94 -16.07
N ASP A 168 -4.24 -7.60 -16.88
CA ASP A 168 -3.84 -8.59 -17.88
C ASP A 168 -3.58 -7.95 -19.27
N ARG A 169 -3.64 -6.61 -19.34
CA ARG A 169 -3.41 -5.82 -20.54
C ARG A 169 -2.65 -4.54 -20.21
N VAL A 170 -1.93 -4.01 -21.17
CA VAL A 170 -1.28 -2.71 -21.08
C VAL A 170 -2.16 -1.67 -21.77
N PRO A 171 -2.63 -0.61 -21.07
CA PRO A 171 -3.39 0.46 -21.73
C PRO A 171 -2.48 1.23 -22.70
N GLN A 172 -3.04 1.73 -23.80
CA GLN A 172 -2.28 2.58 -24.72
C GLN A 172 -1.98 3.95 -24.05
N ARG A 173 -2.98 4.55 -23.40
CA ARG A 173 -2.89 5.84 -22.71
C ARG A 173 -3.28 5.64 -21.24
N LEU A 174 -2.35 5.95 -20.34
CA LEU A 174 -2.55 5.87 -18.89
C LEU A 174 -2.29 7.23 -18.27
N ILE A 175 -3.29 7.77 -17.57
CA ILE A 175 -3.10 8.92 -16.69
C ILE A 175 -2.96 8.39 -15.26
N ILE A 176 -1.94 8.85 -14.56
CA ILE A 176 -1.70 8.52 -13.14
C ILE A 176 -1.90 9.79 -12.32
N VAL A 177 -2.90 9.79 -11.43
CA VAL A 177 -3.19 10.90 -10.53
C VAL A 177 -2.49 10.64 -9.20
N GLY A 178 -1.51 11.50 -8.89
CA GLY A 178 -0.62 11.38 -7.73
C GLY A 178 0.81 11.02 -8.13
N GLY A 179 1.73 11.96 -7.96
CA GLY A 179 3.18 11.81 -8.21
C GLY A 179 3.97 11.34 -6.98
N GLY A 180 3.32 10.61 -6.05
CA GLY A 180 3.95 9.94 -4.93
C GLY A 180 4.73 8.69 -5.35
N VAL A 181 5.25 7.92 -4.36
CA VAL A 181 6.07 6.72 -4.62
C VAL A 181 5.35 5.72 -5.53
N ILE A 182 4.09 5.38 -5.21
CA ILE A 182 3.30 4.40 -5.97
C ILE A 182 3.09 4.88 -7.40
N GLY A 183 2.64 6.12 -7.58
CA GLY A 183 2.39 6.68 -8.93
C GLY A 183 3.65 6.72 -9.78
N CYS A 184 4.79 7.11 -9.20
CA CYS A 184 6.06 7.11 -9.90
C CYS A 184 6.52 5.70 -10.29
N GLU A 185 6.44 4.70 -9.40
CA GLU A 185 6.80 3.32 -9.72
C GLU A 185 5.92 2.76 -10.85
N MET A 186 4.60 2.94 -10.77
CA MET A 186 3.67 2.51 -11.81
C MET A 186 3.92 3.22 -13.14
N ALA A 187 4.28 4.51 -13.12
CA ALA A 187 4.61 5.26 -14.34
C ALA A 187 5.78 4.62 -15.09
N PHE A 188 6.85 4.25 -14.40
CA PHE A 188 8.00 3.57 -15.02
C PHE A 188 7.64 2.17 -15.52
N ILE A 189 6.90 1.40 -14.74
CA ILE A 189 6.51 0.02 -15.11
C ILE A 189 5.65 0.03 -16.38
N TYR A 190 4.55 0.80 -16.38
CA TYR A 190 3.65 0.83 -17.52
C TYR A 190 4.28 1.48 -18.75
N ARG A 191 5.16 2.48 -18.54
CA ARG A 191 5.93 3.06 -19.66
C ARG A 191 6.87 2.03 -20.28
N ALA A 192 7.56 1.23 -19.50
CA ALA A 192 8.43 0.16 -19.99
C ALA A 192 7.63 -0.91 -20.76
N PHE A 193 6.41 -1.20 -20.34
CA PHE A 193 5.50 -2.10 -21.05
C PHE A 193 4.89 -1.51 -22.33
N GLY A 194 5.09 -0.21 -22.60
CA GLY A 194 4.69 0.43 -23.86
C GLY A 194 3.57 1.45 -23.77
N ALA A 195 2.98 1.69 -22.58
CA ALA A 195 1.96 2.70 -22.40
C ALA A 195 2.50 4.13 -22.66
N GLN A 196 1.65 5.01 -23.17
CA GLN A 196 1.83 6.46 -23.05
C GLN A 196 1.36 6.89 -21.68
N VAL A 197 2.28 7.39 -20.84
CA VAL A 197 2.01 7.70 -19.44
C VAL A 197 2.08 9.19 -19.19
N THR A 198 1.05 9.73 -18.51
CA THR A 198 1.02 11.09 -17.98
C THR A 198 0.79 11.02 -16.49
N VAL A 199 1.70 11.57 -15.68
CA VAL A 199 1.55 11.74 -14.24
C VAL A 199 0.99 13.13 -13.96
N VAL A 200 -0.14 13.20 -13.27
CA VAL A 200 -0.78 14.45 -12.82
C VAL A 200 -0.58 14.56 -11.31
N GLU A 201 0.17 15.57 -10.88
CA GLU A 201 0.48 15.79 -9.46
C GLU A 201 -0.03 17.15 -9.02
N GLY A 202 -0.78 17.16 -7.91
CA GLY A 202 -1.39 18.37 -7.35
C GLY A 202 -0.40 19.35 -6.73
N GLN A 203 0.76 18.88 -6.32
CA GLN A 203 1.84 19.70 -5.78
C GLN A 203 2.78 20.15 -6.92
N ASP A 204 3.72 21.03 -6.59
CA ASP A 204 4.69 21.62 -7.53
C ASP A 204 5.86 20.70 -7.90
N ARG A 205 5.96 19.52 -7.28
CA ARG A 205 7.03 18.54 -7.52
C ARG A 205 6.55 17.09 -7.38
N LEU A 206 7.28 16.16 -7.99
CA LEU A 206 7.13 14.73 -7.72
C LEU A 206 7.66 14.40 -6.32
N LEU A 207 7.15 13.30 -5.73
CA LEU A 207 7.52 12.88 -4.37
C LEU A 207 7.42 14.04 -3.36
N PRO A 208 6.25 14.67 -3.19
CA PRO A 208 6.12 15.90 -2.40
C PRO A 208 6.13 15.65 -0.88
N MET A 209 6.75 14.54 -0.43
CA MET A 209 6.86 14.21 0.98
C MET A 209 7.96 15.03 1.66
N PRO A 210 7.78 15.44 2.93
CA PRO A 210 8.80 16.18 3.68
C PRO A 210 10.14 15.44 3.85
N SER A 211 10.09 14.09 3.82
CA SER A 211 11.27 13.22 3.92
C SER A 211 12.08 13.11 2.62
N MET A 212 11.62 13.73 1.52
CA MET A 212 12.25 13.62 0.21
C MET A 212 12.82 14.98 -0.22
N ASP A 213 14.12 15.03 -0.48
CA ASP A 213 14.79 16.24 -0.94
C ASP A 213 14.33 16.67 -2.34
N ALA A 214 14.34 17.98 -2.61
CA ALA A 214 13.94 18.54 -3.91
C ALA A 214 14.84 18.07 -5.07
N ASP A 215 16.12 17.81 -4.80
CA ASP A 215 17.07 17.32 -5.78
C ASP A 215 16.69 15.91 -6.28
N VAL A 216 16.18 15.05 -5.39
CA VAL A 216 15.66 13.73 -5.77
C VAL A 216 14.45 13.87 -6.70
N SER A 217 13.52 14.78 -6.38
CA SER A 217 12.37 15.08 -7.25
C SER A 217 12.79 15.57 -8.63
N THR A 218 13.78 16.46 -8.66
CA THR A 218 14.33 17.00 -9.91
C THR A 218 14.99 15.92 -10.77
N LEU A 219 15.78 15.04 -10.14
CA LEU A 219 16.42 13.93 -10.85
C LEU A 219 15.37 12.96 -11.39
N LEU A 220 14.38 12.60 -10.58
CA LEU A 220 13.29 11.71 -11.00
C LEU A 220 12.51 12.27 -12.18
N GLN A 221 12.19 13.57 -12.15
CA GLN A 221 11.51 14.25 -13.27
C GLN A 221 12.33 14.22 -14.57
N ARG A 222 13.66 14.39 -14.47
CA ARG A 222 14.57 14.23 -15.63
C ARG A 222 14.55 12.82 -16.19
N GLU A 223 14.56 11.80 -15.33
CA GLU A 223 14.50 10.40 -15.76
C GLU A 223 13.14 10.05 -16.38
N MET A 224 12.04 10.58 -15.86
CA MET A 224 10.72 10.45 -16.49
C MET A 224 10.69 11.09 -17.87
N LYS A 225 11.23 12.30 -18.01
CA LYS A 225 11.32 12.99 -19.30
C LYS A 225 12.13 12.20 -20.34
N LYS A 226 13.28 11.61 -19.94
CA LYS A 226 14.10 10.75 -20.84
C LYS A 226 13.29 9.55 -21.35
N ARG A 227 12.40 9.00 -20.53
CA ARG A 227 11.51 7.88 -20.88
C ARG A 227 10.21 8.32 -21.53
N ARG A 228 10.05 9.62 -21.84
CA ARG A 228 8.82 10.19 -22.43
C ARG A 228 7.58 9.95 -21.54
N ILE A 229 7.73 10.03 -20.23
CA ILE A 229 6.63 10.13 -19.28
C ILE A 229 6.35 11.62 -19.08
N ALA A 230 5.13 12.06 -19.39
CA ALA A 230 4.70 13.44 -19.16
C ALA A 230 4.43 13.66 -17.66
N CYS A 231 4.80 14.84 -17.14
CA CYS A 231 4.52 15.23 -15.75
C CYS A 231 3.79 16.56 -15.74
N GLU A 232 2.55 16.56 -15.30
CA GLU A 232 1.67 17.73 -15.14
C GLU A 232 1.64 18.11 -13.65
N LEU A 233 2.60 18.95 -13.24
CA LEU A 233 2.77 19.37 -11.84
C LEU A 233 1.91 20.60 -11.51
N GLY A 234 1.42 20.69 -10.29
CA GLY A 234 0.50 21.74 -9.84
C GLY A 234 -0.85 21.67 -10.54
N ARG A 235 -1.25 20.49 -11.00
CA ARG A 235 -2.48 20.27 -11.75
C ARG A 235 -3.31 19.12 -11.16
N THR A 236 -4.59 19.11 -11.48
CA THR A 236 -5.54 18.05 -11.13
C THR A 236 -6.48 17.78 -12.30
N LEU A 237 -7.26 16.70 -12.19
CA LEU A 237 -8.33 16.38 -13.12
C LEU A 237 -9.68 16.89 -12.57
N LYS A 238 -10.50 17.43 -13.45
CA LYS A 238 -11.92 17.73 -13.20
C LYS A 238 -12.80 17.16 -14.31
N ASP A 239 -14.11 17.11 -14.08
CA ASP A 239 -15.13 16.67 -15.05
C ASP A 239 -14.80 15.28 -15.62
N VAL A 240 -14.32 14.37 -14.76
CA VAL A 240 -13.93 13.01 -15.17
C VAL A 240 -15.17 12.20 -15.46
N ARG A 241 -15.22 11.59 -16.65
CA ARG A 241 -16.30 10.72 -17.09
C ARG A 241 -15.79 9.62 -18.00
N VAL A 242 -16.46 8.49 -17.99
CA VAL A 242 -16.19 7.37 -18.90
C VAL A 242 -17.24 7.37 -19.99
N GLU A 243 -16.83 7.54 -21.23
CA GLU A 243 -17.70 7.55 -22.42
C GLU A 243 -17.08 6.66 -23.50
N ASP A 244 -17.84 5.71 -24.01
CA ASP A 244 -17.41 4.77 -25.06
C ASP A 244 -16.10 4.01 -24.72
N GLY A 245 -15.89 3.66 -23.44
CA GLY A 245 -14.69 2.98 -22.98
C GLY A 245 -13.44 3.86 -22.91
N VAL A 246 -13.59 5.18 -23.00
CA VAL A 246 -12.52 6.17 -22.88
C VAL A 246 -12.80 7.09 -21.70
N VAL A 247 -11.80 7.32 -20.88
CA VAL A 247 -11.88 8.34 -19.82
C VAL A 247 -11.60 9.69 -20.43
N ARG A 248 -12.56 10.61 -20.32
CA ARG A 248 -12.42 12.03 -20.68
C ARG A 248 -12.39 12.88 -19.43
N ALA A 249 -11.46 13.81 -19.39
CA ALA A 249 -11.30 14.72 -18.26
C ALA A 249 -10.73 16.06 -18.72
N THR A 250 -10.69 17.02 -17.82
CA THR A 250 -10.03 18.31 -18.03
C THR A 250 -8.90 18.48 -17.02
N LEU A 251 -7.68 18.71 -17.51
CA LEU A 251 -6.57 19.17 -16.68
C LEU A 251 -6.82 20.62 -16.27
N THR A 252 -6.72 20.92 -14.99
CA THR A 252 -6.90 22.26 -14.43
C THR A 252 -5.85 22.53 -13.36
N ALA A 253 -5.71 23.78 -12.89
CA ALA A 253 -4.83 24.12 -11.77
C ALA A 253 -5.25 23.37 -10.52
N SER A 254 -4.27 22.89 -9.77
CA SER A 254 -4.51 22.23 -8.49
C SER A 254 -4.88 23.24 -7.41
N PRO A 255 -5.81 22.92 -6.50
CA PRO A 255 -6.15 23.75 -5.34
C PRO A 255 -5.01 23.82 -4.30
N PHE A 256 -3.97 22.99 -4.44
CA PHE A 256 -2.81 22.97 -3.53
C PHE A 256 -1.70 23.95 -3.97
N VAL A 257 -1.88 24.68 -5.06
CA VAL A 257 -0.93 25.67 -5.56
C VAL A 257 -1.51 27.07 -5.36
N ASP A 258 -0.98 27.84 -4.44
CA ASP A 258 -1.48 29.18 -4.10
C ASP A 258 -1.44 30.16 -5.29
N LYS A 259 -0.39 30.07 -6.10
CA LYS A 259 -0.16 30.96 -7.26
C LYS A 259 0.16 30.13 -8.51
N PRO A 260 -0.85 29.54 -9.14
CA PRO A 260 -0.64 28.74 -10.32
C PRO A 260 -0.16 29.62 -11.49
N THR A 261 0.79 29.11 -12.27
CA THR A 261 1.30 29.75 -13.50
C THR A 261 0.20 29.84 -14.56
N PRO A 262 0.32 30.74 -15.56
CA PRO A 262 -0.62 30.79 -16.68
C PRO A 262 -0.79 29.44 -17.41
N ALA A 263 0.27 28.63 -17.49
CA ALA A 263 0.23 27.30 -18.08
C ALA A 263 -0.62 26.33 -17.23
N GLN A 264 -0.51 26.37 -15.90
CA GLN A 264 -1.32 25.55 -15.00
C GLN A 264 -2.78 25.98 -14.97
N GLN A 265 -3.08 27.27 -15.10
CA GLN A 265 -4.45 27.82 -15.15
C GLN A 265 -5.20 27.44 -16.42
N LYS A 266 -4.46 27.20 -17.52
CA LYS A 266 -5.08 26.81 -18.79
C LYS A 266 -5.75 25.44 -18.66
N GLU A 267 -7.04 25.39 -18.88
CA GLU A 267 -7.79 24.14 -18.99
C GLU A 267 -7.45 23.41 -20.27
N VAL A 268 -7.15 22.11 -20.14
CA VAL A 268 -6.77 21.26 -21.26
C VAL A 268 -7.58 19.98 -21.24
N PRO A 269 -8.42 19.70 -22.26
CA PRO A 269 -9.08 18.42 -22.36
C PRO A 269 -8.06 17.29 -22.55
N VAL A 270 -8.25 16.19 -21.88
CA VAL A 270 -7.40 15.00 -21.96
C VAL A 270 -8.26 13.74 -22.07
N GLU A 271 -7.71 12.74 -22.73
CA GLU A 271 -8.30 11.41 -22.84
C GLU A 271 -7.31 10.33 -22.46
N ALA A 272 -7.81 9.27 -21.84
CA ALA A 272 -7.04 8.09 -21.50
C ALA A 272 -7.89 6.83 -21.61
N ASP A 273 -7.26 5.68 -21.78
CA ASP A 273 -7.95 4.40 -21.73
C ASP A 273 -8.20 4.00 -20.26
N MET A 274 -7.29 4.45 -19.38
CA MET A 274 -7.40 4.23 -17.92
C MET A 274 -6.81 5.41 -17.14
N VAL A 275 -7.38 5.63 -15.96
CA VAL A 275 -6.86 6.56 -14.95
C VAL A 275 -6.52 5.76 -13.68
N LEU A 276 -5.28 5.82 -13.25
CA LEU A 276 -4.80 5.22 -12.01
C LEU A 276 -4.73 6.28 -10.92
N VAL A 277 -5.43 6.08 -9.82
CA VAL A 277 -5.46 7.03 -8.69
C VAL A 277 -4.54 6.55 -7.56
N THR A 278 -3.52 7.35 -7.24
CA THR A 278 -2.48 7.05 -6.23
C THR A 278 -2.25 8.22 -5.28
N VAL A 279 -3.33 8.84 -4.82
CA VAL A 279 -3.32 10.10 -4.04
C VAL A 279 -3.16 9.91 -2.53
N GLY A 280 -2.95 8.69 -2.08
CA GLY A 280 -2.69 8.39 -0.67
C GLY A 280 -3.47 7.20 -0.15
N ARG A 281 -3.51 7.09 1.18
CA ARG A 281 -4.13 5.98 1.90
C ARG A 281 -4.99 6.50 3.04
N CYS A 282 -5.98 5.71 3.44
CA CYS A 282 -6.84 5.96 4.61
C CYS A 282 -6.77 4.78 5.58
N PRO A 283 -7.09 4.98 6.87
CA PRO A 283 -6.98 3.92 7.87
C PRO A 283 -7.98 2.78 7.62
N ALA A 284 -7.56 1.55 7.88
CA ALA A 284 -8.42 0.38 7.85
C ALA A 284 -9.04 0.13 9.24
N THR A 285 -9.89 1.06 9.68
CA THR A 285 -10.54 1.05 11.01
C THR A 285 -12.02 0.70 10.96
N GLU A 286 -12.60 0.58 9.79
CA GLU A 286 -14.01 0.26 9.60
C GLU A 286 -14.34 -1.13 10.17
N GLY A 287 -15.42 -1.24 10.94
CA GLY A 287 -15.86 -2.48 11.57
C GLY A 287 -15.03 -2.95 12.78
N LEU A 288 -13.93 -2.27 13.12
CA LEU A 288 -13.08 -2.68 14.24
C LEU A 288 -13.68 -2.44 15.64
N GLY A 289 -14.75 -1.67 15.77
CA GLY A 289 -15.38 -1.37 17.08
C GLY A 289 -14.55 -0.43 17.96
N LEU A 290 -13.70 0.42 17.36
CA LEU A 290 -12.76 1.26 18.12
C LEU A 290 -13.44 2.26 19.05
N ALA A 291 -14.48 2.95 18.55
CA ALA A 291 -15.21 3.95 19.33
C ALA A 291 -15.96 3.31 20.50
N GLU A 292 -16.61 2.18 20.26
CA GLU A 292 -17.36 1.41 21.25
C GLU A 292 -16.45 0.86 22.36
N ALA A 293 -15.23 0.44 21.98
CA ALA A 293 -14.20 -0.03 22.91
C ALA A 293 -13.44 1.13 23.62
N GLY A 294 -13.68 2.39 23.25
CA GLY A 294 -13.01 3.54 23.83
C GLY A 294 -11.58 3.78 23.32
N ILE A 295 -11.24 3.27 22.12
CA ILE A 295 -9.95 3.48 21.48
C ILE A 295 -9.97 4.79 20.67
N GLY A 296 -9.07 5.72 21.02
CA GLY A 296 -9.00 7.04 20.40
C GLY A 296 -8.44 7.01 18.99
N THR A 297 -9.07 7.82 18.10
CA THR A 297 -8.57 8.09 16.74
C THR A 297 -8.42 9.60 16.54
N ASP A 298 -7.59 9.99 15.57
CA ASP A 298 -7.50 11.37 15.12
C ASP A 298 -8.69 11.77 14.22
N ARG A 299 -8.72 13.03 13.76
CA ARG A 299 -9.79 13.55 12.89
C ARG A 299 -9.91 12.85 11.53
N ARG A 300 -8.88 12.09 11.11
CA ARG A 300 -8.83 11.32 9.88
C ARG A 300 -9.08 9.83 10.11
N GLY A 301 -9.36 9.42 11.35
CA GLY A 301 -9.62 8.03 11.72
C GLY A 301 -8.38 7.19 12.01
N TRP A 302 -7.16 7.75 12.01
CA TRP A 302 -5.94 7.04 12.38
C TRP A 302 -5.90 6.81 13.89
N VAL A 303 -5.45 5.62 14.31
CA VAL A 303 -5.39 5.28 15.74
C VAL A 303 -4.28 6.06 16.43
N VAL A 304 -4.61 6.68 17.56
CA VAL A 304 -3.66 7.45 18.37
C VAL A 304 -3.00 6.54 19.39
N VAL A 305 -1.67 6.59 19.47
CA VAL A 305 -0.86 5.83 20.42
C VAL A 305 0.20 6.71 21.08
N ASP A 306 0.66 6.27 22.25
CA ASP A 306 1.82 6.84 22.93
C ASP A 306 3.16 6.37 22.29
N ASP A 307 4.30 6.76 22.88
CA ASP A 307 5.63 6.36 22.39
C ASP A 307 5.95 4.88 22.62
N ALA A 308 5.16 4.18 23.45
CA ALA A 308 5.22 2.75 23.66
C ALA A 308 4.23 1.99 22.77
N LEU A 309 3.60 2.67 21.79
CA LEU A 309 2.57 2.13 20.88
C LEU A 309 1.29 1.67 21.57
N LYS A 310 1.02 2.16 22.80
CA LYS A 310 -0.20 1.89 23.54
C LYS A 310 -1.33 2.80 23.10
N THR A 311 -2.50 2.25 22.92
CA THR A 311 -3.74 3.02 22.72
C THR A 311 -4.27 3.59 24.04
N SER A 312 -5.40 4.28 23.98
CA SER A 312 -6.14 4.73 25.19
C SER A 312 -6.69 3.58 26.02
N LEU A 313 -6.85 2.38 25.45
CA LEU A 313 -7.34 1.20 26.13
C LEU A 313 -6.17 0.38 26.70
N PRO A 314 -6.14 0.05 28.03
CA PRO A 314 -5.06 -0.70 28.65
C PRO A 314 -4.79 -2.04 27.97
N GLU A 315 -3.51 -2.44 27.85
CA GLU A 315 -3.06 -3.69 27.21
C GLU A 315 -3.45 -3.83 25.72
N VAL A 316 -3.91 -2.74 25.08
CA VAL A 316 -4.19 -2.67 23.65
C VAL A 316 -3.19 -1.74 22.96
N TYR A 317 -2.55 -2.26 21.92
CA TYR A 317 -1.50 -1.60 21.15
C TYR A 317 -1.97 -1.45 19.69
N ALA A 318 -1.44 -0.46 18.98
CA ALA A 318 -1.62 -0.34 17.54
C ALA A 318 -0.28 -0.11 16.84
N ILE A 319 -0.11 -0.67 15.64
CA ILE A 319 1.13 -0.65 14.86
C ILE A 319 0.88 -0.53 13.37
N GLY A 320 1.92 -0.14 12.64
CA GLY A 320 1.95 -0.07 11.19
C GLY A 320 1.15 1.09 10.64
N ASP A 321 0.68 0.92 9.40
CA ASP A 321 -0.03 1.97 8.67
C ASP A 321 -1.30 2.46 9.37
N LEU A 322 -1.83 1.72 10.32
CA LEU A 322 -2.99 2.11 11.13
C LEU A 322 -2.74 3.39 11.96
N LEU A 323 -1.46 3.71 12.22
CA LEU A 323 -1.03 4.94 12.93
C LEU A 323 -0.98 6.17 12.02
N GLY A 324 -1.09 5.98 10.70
CA GLY A 324 -1.15 7.02 9.71
C GLY A 324 0.16 7.79 9.47
N PRO A 325 0.08 8.90 8.70
CA PRO A 325 1.25 9.63 8.22
C PRO A 325 1.98 10.45 9.28
N SER A 326 1.47 10.51 10.53
CA SER A 326 2.23 11.03 11.68
C SER A 326 3.40 10.12 12.08
N ARG A 327 3.37 8.88 11.59
CA ARG A 327 4.43 7.87 11.71
C ARG A 327 4.88 7.45 10.31
N VAL A 328 5.89 6.60 10.21
CA VAL A 328 6.45 6.15 8.93
C VAL A 328 5.70 4.92 8.44
N MET A 329 4.92 5.05 7.38
CA MET A 329 4.10 3.97 6.80
C MET A 329 4.94 3.07 5.87
N LEU A 330 5.80 2.24 6.46
CA LEU A 330 6.67 1.28 5.74
C LEU A 330 6.58 -0.11 6.38
N ALA A 331 6.64 -1.15 5.56
CA ALA A 331 6.49 -2.53 6.00
C ALA A 331 7.50 -2.95 7.09
N HIS A 332 8.77 -2.54 6.94
CA HIS A 332 9.82 -2.84 7.92
C HIS A 332 9.67 -2.01 9.21
N VAL A 333 9.10 -0.81 9.14
CA VAL A 333 8.76 -0.01 10.32
C VAL A 333 7.66 -0.69 11.11
N ALA A 334 6.58 -1.09 10.44
CA ALA A 334 5.50 -1.85 11.07
C ALA A 334 6.01 -3.13 11.75
N ALA A 335 6.94 -3.86 11.10
CA ALA A 335 7.59 -5.04 11.68
C ALA A 335 8.40 -4.69 12.94
N MET A 336 9.18 -3.59 12.92
CA MET A 336 9.93 -3.11 14.09
C MET A 336 9.01 -2.67 15.23
N GLU A 337 7.91 -2.00 14.92
CA GLU A 337 6.88 -1.63 15.91
C GLU A 337 6.30 -2.87 16.58
N GLY A 338 5.97 -3.90 15.79
CA GLY A 338 5.51 -5.18 16.32
C GLY A 338 6.50 -5.83 17.27
N LEU A 339 7.79 -5.82 16.93
CA LEU A 339 8.86 -6.32 17.81
C LEU A 339 8.97 -5.49 19.10
N CYS A 340 8.89 -4.15 19.01
CA CYS A 340 8.92 -3.28 20.19
C CYS A 340 7.78 -3.58 21.18
N VAL A 341 6.56 -3.79 20.66
CA VAL A 341 5.41 -4.17 21.51
C VAL A 341 5.66 -5.52 22.16
N VAL A 342 6.10 -6.53 21.44
CA VAL A 342 6.34 -7.88 21.98
C VAL A 342 7.46 -7.86 23.01
N GLU A 343 8.57 -7.14 22.79
CA GLU A 343 9.63 -6.98 23.79
C GLU A 343 9.10 -6.34 25.09
N SER A 344 8.24 -5.32 24.95
CA SER A 344 7.58 -4.66 26.10
C SER A 344 6.65 -5.63 26.84
N LEU A 345 5.90 -6.45 26.13
CA LEU A 345 5.04 -7.49 26.72
C LEU A 345 5.83 -8.59 27.47
N CYS A 346 7.11 -8.79 27.09
CA CYS A 346 8.06 -9.67 27.74
C CYS A 346 8.82 -9.01 28.92
N GLY A 347 8.42 -7.80 29.34
CA GLY A 347 9.06 -7.07 30.44
C GLY A 347 10.37 -6.36 30.06
N LYS A 348 10.63 -6.17 28.78
CA LYS A 348 11.76 -5.42 28.24
C LYS A 348 11.26 -4.18 27.49
N PRO A 349 10.83 -3.12 28.20
CA PRO A 349 10.22 -1.95 27.57
C PRO A 349 11.18 -1.30 26.57
N ARG A 350 10.67 -1.06 25.38
CA ARG A 350 11.37 -0.46 24.26
C ARG A 350 10.47 0.55 23.56
N THR A 351 11.06 1.63 23.06
CA THR A 351 10.38 2.62 22.23
C THR A 351 10.95 2.62 20.81
N MET A 352 10.13 3.01 19.85
CA MET A 352 10.56 3.14 18.45
C MET A 352 11.47 4.35 18.26
N ARG A 353 12.50 4.20 17.40
CA ARG A 353 13.44 5.25 17.01
C ARG A 353 13.21 5.65 15.55
N TYR A 354 12.19 6.44 15.30
CA TYR A 354 11.79 6.84 13.94
C TYR A 354 12.82 7.73 13.21
N TYR A 355 13.77 8.32 13.89
CA TYR A 355 14.85 9.12 13.29
C TYR A 355 15.93 8.27 12.60
N ALA A 356 15.91 6.96 12.79
CA ALA A 356 16.88 6.00 12.24
C ALA A 356 16.16 4.89 11.44
N VAL A 357 15.27 5.29 10.56
CA VAL A 357 14.55 4.39 9.64
C VAL A 357 15.20 4.50 8.27
N PRO A 358 15.62 3.37 7.65
CA PRO A 358 16.22 3.36 6.32
C PRO A 358 15.21 3.67 5.22
#